data_b5129152944320482b44f3115a948793
#
_entry.id   b5129152944320482b44f3115a948793
#
_cell.length_a   1.000
_cell.length_b   1.000
_cell.length_c   1.000
_cell.angle_alpha   90.00
_cell.angle_beta   90.00
_cell.angle_gamma   90.00
#
_symmetry.space_group_name_H-M   'P 1'
#
loop_
_entity.id
_entity.type
_entity.pdbx_description
1 polymer ?
#
loop_
_entity_poly.entity_id
_entity_poly.type
_entity_poly.pdbx_seq_one_letter_code
_entity_poly.pdbx_strand_id
1 'polypeptide(L)'
;MPNFFITTAIDYVNSQPHLGTAYEKITADIIARFKRLTGVPTHFLMGNDEHSLNVFRRAKEQGLDPKAYCDQMEREFREVWKRLDVSFDDFIRTTEERHRAGVTALVERIRAAGDIYEGHYEGWYCNSCEAFKQEKDLVDGLCPVHRTTPDWIKEKNHFFRLSKYQRPLLDHYAQHPEFLQPDVRRNEILNVIQGGLDDISISRAGQAWGIPLPFDPQSVVYVWFDALINYISALGFGAGDEAFARWWPASLHVIGKDITRFHCVIWPAMLMSAGLDLPERVFGHGFVYFKGEKMSKSLGTIVDPLDAASKFGPDPLRLYLVREFAYGQDGDFSWERFEERYNSDLANNLGNLVSRIATMAEKYCGGRLPVPAAEPGRLAQVAEAAVASYRAAMDAFALQDGVAAAYSLIDAANLFITETEPWTLAKDEANAARVGQILYEVAEALRIAAILLLPAMPASAAEMLRRVGAPGSGAEHRLDDARWGAAGDLTTIKAEAMWPRIQKAV
;
A
#
# COMPACT_ATOMS: atom_id res chain seq x y z
N MET A 1 1.37 -18.75 14.49
CA MET A 1 1.72 -17.32 14.33
C MET A 1 0.42 -16.55 14.20
N PRO A 2 0.31 -15.33 14.72
CA PRO A 2 -0.90 -14.52 14.52
C PRO A 2 -1.08 -14.26 13.01
N ASN A 3 -2.34 -14.21 12.58
CA ASN A 3 -2.69 -13.82 11.22
C ASN A 3 -2.42 -12.32 11.02
N PHE A 4 -2.20 -11.89 9.77
CA PHE A 4 -2.01 -10.49 9.42
C PHE A 4 -3.08 -10.09 8.39
N PHE A 5 -4.06 -9.30 8.83
CA PHE A 5 -5.08 -8.73 7.96
C PHE A 5 -4.74 -7.28 7.67
N ILE A 6 -4.44 -6.98 6.40
CA ILE A 6 -4.13 -5.64 5.91
C ILE A 6 -5.19 -5.18 4.93
N THR A 7 -5.56 -3.91 5.02
CA THR A 7 -6.53 -3.29 4.12
C THR A 7 -6.02 -1.96 3.60
N THR A 8 -6.54 -1.54 2.45
CA THR A 8 -6.46 -0.13 2.02
C THR A 8 -7.83 0.52 2.07
N ALA A 9 -7.88 1.85 2.00
CA ALA A 9 -9.14 2.52 1.73
C ALA A 9 -9.76 1.98 0.42
N ILE A 10 -11.08 1.92 0.37
CA ILE A 10 -11.81 1.64 -0.87
C ILE A 10 -11.93 2.93 -1.70
N ASP A 11 -11.77 2.81 -3.01
CA ASP A 11 -11.66 3.97 -3.89
C ASP A 11 -13.01 4.36 -4.49
N TYR A 12 -13.32 5.66 -4.56
CA TYR A 12 -14.41 6.16 -5.37
C TYR A 12 -14.19 5.86 -6.85
N VAL A 13 -15.18 5.26 -7.50
CA VAL A 13 -15.12 4.90 -8.92
C VAL A 13 -15.59 6.02 -9.86
N ASN A 14 -15.52 7.27 -9.43
CA ASN A 14 -15.86 8.44 -10.25
C ASN A 14 -14.78 8.82 -11.26
N SER A 15 -13.62 8.18 -11.18
CA SER A 15 -12.49 8.34 -12.12
C SER A 15 -11.54 7.15 -12.05
N GLN A 16 -10.70 7.00 -13.07
CA GLN A 16 -9.62 6.02 -13.05
C GLN A 16 -8.61 6.32 -11.94
N PRO A 17 -7.89 5.28 -11.41
CA PRO A 17 -6.83 5.46 -10.44
C PRO A 17 -5.71 6.36 -10.97
N HIS A 18 -5.18 7.21 -10.14
CA HIS A 18 -3.97 8.00 -10.42
C HIS A 18 -2.78 7.51 -9.59
N LEU A 19 -1.59 8.07 -9.85
CA LEU A 19 -0.37 7.63 -9.19
C LEU A 19 -0.45 7.71 -7.64
N GLY A 20 -1.17 8.70 -7.09
CA GLY A 20 -1.38 8.81 -5.64
C GLY A 20 -2.21 7.64 -5.08
N THR A 21 -3.24 7.19 -5.82
CA THR A 21 -4.01 5.98 -5.47
C THR A 21 -3.12 4.74 -5.58
N ALA A 22 -2.31 4.65 -6.65
CA ALA A 22 -1.38 3.53 -6.85
C ALA A 22 -0.32 3.46 -5.75
N TYR A 23 0.14 4.59 -5.22
CA TYR A 23 1.09 4.64 -4.11
C TYR A 23 0.56 3.92 -2.87
N GLU A 24 -0.69 4.18 -2.48
CA GLU A 24 -1.35 3.48 -1.37
C GLU A 24 -1.39 1.97 -1.58
N LYS A 25 -1.86 1.53 -2.76
CA LYS A 25 -2.03 0.10 -3.05
C LYS A 25 -0.69 -0.62 -3.15
N ILE A 26 0.32 0.01 -3.77
CA ILE A 26 1.67 -0.55 -3.91
C ILE A 26 2.35 -0.66 -2.54
N THR A 27 2.27 0.36 -1.69
CA THR A 27 2.90 0.32 -0.36
C THR A 27 2.25 -0.70 0.56
N ALA A 28 0.92 -0.81 0.53
CA ALA A 28 0.19 -1.87 1.24
C ALA A 28 0.56 -3.28 0.73
N ASP A 29 0.68 -3.45 -0.59
CA ASP A 29 1.10 -4.71 -1.21
C ASP A 29 2.53 -5.10 -0.80
N ILE A 30 3.45 -4.14 -0.73
CA ILE A 30 4.82 -4.40 -0.25
C ILE A 30 4.81 -4.91 1.19
N ILE A 31 3.98 -4.32 2.06
CA ILE A 31 3.81 -4.80 3.45
C ILE A 31 3.21 -6.21 3.46
N ALA A 32 2.16 -6.47 2.67
CA ALA A 32 1.53 -7.78 2.58
C ALA A 32 2.51 -8.86 2.08
N ARG A 33 3.27 -8.56 1.01
CA ARG A 33 4.31 -9.46 0.47
C ARG A 33 5.44 -9.70 1.48
N PHE A 34 5.86 -8.68 2.22
CA PHE A 34 6.84 -8.86 3.30
C PHE A 34 6.33 -9.79 4.39
N LYS A 35 5.07 -9.63 4.84
CA LYS A 35 4.49 -10.54 5.85
C LYS A 35 4.40 -11.98 5.32
N ARG A 36 4.01 -12.19 4.06
CA ARG A 36 4.05 -13.51 3.43
C ARG A 36 5.48 -14.07 3.32
N LEU A 37 6.45 -13.22 2.97
CA LEU A 37 7.86 -13.58 2.92
C LEU A 37 8.40 -14.04 4.29
N THR A 38 7.90 -13.47 5.40
CA THR A 38 8.21 -13.92 6.75
C THR A 38 7.41 -15.14 7.22
N GLY A 39 6.59 -15.72 6.34
CA GLY A 39 5.77 -16.89 6.64
C GLY A 39 4.50 -16.62 7.45
N VAL A 40 4.12 -15.35 7.64
CA VAL A 40 2.89 -14.95 8.34
C VAL A 40 1.69 -15.13 7.41
N PRO A 41 0.65 -15.88 7.80
CA PRO A 41 -0.60 -15.94 7.04
C PRO A 41 -1.17 -14.52 6.89
N THR A 42 -1.33 -14.08 5.64
CA THR A 42 -1.68 -12.69 5.32
C THR A 42 -2.89 -12.64 4.41
N HIS A 43 -3.86 -11.79 4.76
CA HIS A 43 -5.02 -11.47 3.94
C HIS A 43 -5.00 -9.98 3.59
N PHE A 44 -5.02 -9.66 2.30
CA PHE A 44 -4.96 -8.29 1.80
C PHE A 44 -6.26 -7.92 1.10
N LEU A 45 -7.01 -6.98 1.69
CA LEU A 45 -8.29 -6.49 1.20
C LEU A 45 -8.13 -5.12 0.53
N MET A 46 -8.73 -4.99 -0.65
CA MET A 46 -8.96 -3.74 -1.36
C MET A 46 -10.42 -3.64 -1.78
N GLY A 47 -10.82 -2.53 -2.41
CA GLY A 47 -12.17 -2.43 -2.93
C GLY A 47 -12.53 -1.10 -3.56
N ASN A 48 -13.82 -1.00 -3.96
CA ASN A 48 -14.42 0.19 -4.53
C ASN A 48 -15.59 0.70 -3.70
N ASP A 49 -15.62 2.02 -3.47
CA ASP A 49 -16.76 2.75 -2.94
C ASP A 49 -17.64 3.24 -4.09
N GLU A 50 -18.81 2.61 -4.22
CA GLU A 50 -19.73 2.79 -5.34
C GLU A 50 -20.97 3.60 -4.98
N HIS A 51 -21.27 3.79 -3.68
CA HIS A 51 -22.50 4.48 -3.23
C HIS A 51 -22.38 6.00 -3.12
N SER A 52 -21.29 6.56 -3.65
CA SER A 52 -21.09 8.00 -3.71
C SER A 52 -22.07 8.70 -4.67
N LEU A 53 -22.55 9.87 -4.27
CA LEU A 53 -23.38 10.73 -5.12
C LEU A 53 -22.61 11.18 -6.37
N ASN A 54 -21.28 11.34 -6.25
CA ASN A 54 -20.41 11.68 -7.38
C ASN A 54 -20.36 10.55 -8.41
N VAL A 55 -20.36 9.29 -7.98
CA VAL A 55 -20.46 8.11 -8.85
C VAL A 55 -21.80 8.08 -9.57
N PHE A 56 -22.90 8.30 -8.84
CA PHE A 56 -24.25 8.38 -9.42
C PHE A 56 -24.36 9.48 -10.50
N ARG A 57 -23.87 10.68 -10.21
CA ARG A 57 -23.83 11.78 -11.17
C ARG A 57 -23.01 11.45 -12.40
N ARG A 58 -21.85 10.81 -12.21
CA ARG A 58 -20.97 10.43 -13.30
C ARG A 58 -21.58 9.37 -14.22
N ALA A 59 -22.25 8.36 -13.65
CA ALA A 59 -23.01 7.38 -14.42
C ALA A 59 -24.10 8.06 -15.27
N LYS A 60 -24.85 8.98 -14.68
CA LYS A 60 -25.91 9.73 -15.37
C LYS A 60 -25.38 10.63 -16.49
N GLU A 61 -24.24 11.28 -16.29
CA GLU A 61 -23.54 12.08 -17.32
C GLU A 61 -23.17 11.23 -18.54
N GLN A 62 -22.85 9.96 -18.33
CA GLN A 62 -22.53 9.01 -19.40
C GLN A 62 -23.76 8.27 -19.96
N GLY A 63 -24.96 8.56 -19.45
CA GLY A 63 -26.19 7.88 -19.87
C GLY A 63 -26.26 6.42 -19.47
N LEU A 64 -25.52 6.01 -18.42
CA LEU A 64 -25.45 4.66 -17.94
C LEU A 64 -26.30 4.47 -16.66
N ASP A 65 -26.78 3.24 -16.46
CA ASP A 65 -27.25 2.80 -15.17
C ASP A 65 -26.10 2.82 -14.15
N PRO A 66 -26.31 3.32 -12.91
CA PRO A 66 -25.24 3.43 -11.91
C PRO A 66 -24.51 2.11 -11.64
N LYS A 67 -25.25 0.98 -11.56
CA LYS A 67 -24.64 -0.34 -11.33
C LYS A 67 -23.82 -0.78 -12.52
N ALA A 68 -24.31 -0.58 -13.75
CA ALA A 68 -23.57 -0.91 -14.97
C ALA A 68 -22.29 -0.07 -15.10
N TYR A 69 -22.36 1.22 -14.72
CA TYR A 69 -21.18 2.09 -14.65
C TYR A 69 -20.15 1.55 -13.62
N CYS A 70 -20.59 1.20 -12.41
CA CYS A 70 -19.73 0.64 -11.38
C CYS A 70 -19.09 -0.68 -11.82
N ASP A 71 -19.84 -1.55 -12.54
CA ASP A 71 -19.32 -2.80 -13.08
C ASP A 71 -18.23 -2.59 -14.16
N GLN A 72 -18.33 -1.50 -14.92
CA GLN A 72 -17.27 -1.12 -15.86
C GLN A 72 -16.03 -0.62 -15.10
N MET A 73 -16.23 0.29 -14.16
CA MET A 73 -15.12 0.88 -13.40
C MET A 73 -14.36 -0.16 -12.58
N GLU A 74 -15.07 -1.11 -11.97
CA GLU A 74 -14.43 -2.20 -11.22
C GLU A 74 -13.46 -3.01 -12.10
N ARG A 75 -13.86 -3.35 -13.33
CA ARG A 75 -12.97 -4.03 -14.28
C ARG A 75 -11.73 -3.19 -14.61
N GLU A 76 -11.90 -1.87 -14.81
CA GLU A 76 -10.79 -0.95 -15.07
C GLU A 76 -9.83 -0.86 -13.87
N PHE A 77 -10.36 -0.76 -12.64
CA PHE A 77 -9.54 -0.74 -11.42
C PHE A 77 -8.75 -2.05 -11.27
N ARG A 78 -9.40 -3.20 -11.39
CA ARG A 78 -8.72 -4.52 -11.29
C ARG A 78 -7.63 -4.68 -12.35
N GLU A 79 -7.84 -4.21 -13.58
CA GLU A 79 -6.82 -4.28 -14.62
C GLU A 79 -5.61 -3.39 -14.28
N VAL A 80 -5.82 -2.21 -13.71
CA VAL A 80 -4.72 -1.36 -13.21
C VAL A 80 -3.92 -2.09 -12.14
N TRP A 81 -4.58 -2.64 -11.13
CA TRP A 81 -3.91 -3.32 -10.03
C TRP A 81 -3.17 -4.58 -10.49
N LYS A 82 -3.75 -5.34 -11.41
CA LYS A 82 -3.10 -6.49 -12.04
C LYS A 82 -1.84 -6.09 -12.81
N ARG A 83 -1.89 -5.02 -13.60
CA ARG A 83 -0.73 -4.53 -14.36
C ARG A 83 0.37 -3.95 -13.48
N LEU A 84 0.04 -3.48 -12.28
CA LEU A 84 0.99 -3.02 -11.28
C LEU A 84 1.46 -4.15 -10.33
N ASP A 85 1.04 -5.38 -10.58
CA ASP A 85 1.34 -6.58 -9.78
C ASP A 85 0.99 -6.42 -8.30
N VAL A 86 -0.22 -5.89 -8.02
CA VAL A 86 -0.77 -5.81 -6.66
C VAL A 86 -1.46 -7.12 -6.30
N SER A 87 -1.03 -7.76 -5.21
CA SER A 87 -1.37 -9.13 -4.84
C SER A 87 -2.48 -9.22 -3.78
N PHE A 88 -3.58 -8.46 -3.95
CA PHE A 88 -4.72 -8.54 -3.03
C PHE A 88 -5.41 -9.93 -3.10
N ASP A 89 -5.94 -10.36 -1.95
CA ASP A 89 -6.66 -11.63 -1.81
C ASP A 89 -8.16 -11.45 -2.00
N ASP A 90 -8.71 -10.28 -1.64
CA ASP A 90 -10.12 -9.95 -1.80
C ASP A 90 -10.30 -8.50 -2.26
N PHE A 91 -11.39 -8.27 -2.98
CA PHE A 91 -11.76 -6.97 -3.52
C PHE A 91 -13.24 -6.72 -3.32
N ILE A 92 -13.59 -5.98 -2.28
CA ILE A 92 -14.97 -5.67 -1.91
C ILE A 92 -15.53 -4.52 -2.74
N ARG A 93 -16.82 -4.60 -3.05
CA ARG A 93 -17.60 -3.52 -3.64
C ARG A 93 -18.77 -3.17 -2.71
N THR A 94 -19.03 -1.90 -2.50
CA THR A 94 -20.14 -1.50 -1.61
C THR A 94 -21.51 -1.89 -2.16
N THR A 95 -21.63 -2.20 -3.46
CA THR A 95 -22.86 -2.73 -4.10
C THR A 95 -23.04 -4.26 -3.94
N GLU A 96 -22.07 -4.98 -3.36
CA GLU A 96 -22.20 -6.41 -3.13
C GLU A 96 -23.17 -6.74 -1.99
N GLU A 97 -23.85 -7.88 -2.11
CA GLU A 97 -24.82 -8.32 -1.10
C GLU A 97 -24.17 -8.57 0.27
N ARG A 98 -22.95 -9.12 0.30
CA ARG A 98 -22.20 -9.30 1.56
C ARG A 98 -21.92 -7.97 2.26
N HIS A 99 -21.68 -6.90 1.50
CA HIS A 99 -21.49 -5.56 2.08
C HIS A 99 -22.81 -5.01 2.63
N ARG A 100 -23.89 -5.13 1.87
CA ARG A 100 -25.24 -4.72 2.31
C ARG A 100 -25.66 -5.43 3.60
N ALA A 101 -25.41 -6.74 3.70
CA ALA A 101 -25.67 -7.52 4.91
C ALA A 101 -24.85 -7.00 6.12
N GLY A 102 -23.56 -6.73 5.91
CA GLY A 102 -22.68 -6.19 6.95
C GLY A 102 -23.11 -4.81 7.43
N VAL A 103 -23.49 -3.92 6.50
CA VAL A 103 -24.00 -2.58 6.81
C VAL A 103 -25.28 -2.67 7.64
N THR A 104 -26.23 -3.48 7.20
CA THR A 104 -27.50 -3.70 7.92
C THR A 104 -27.22 -4.20 9.35
N ALA A 105 -26.39 -5.22 9.50
CA ALA A 105 -26.06 -5.81 10.79
C ALA A 105 -25.37 -4.83 11.73
N LEU A 106 -24.41 -4.03 11.25
CA LEU A 106 -23.70 -3.07 12.09
C LEU A 106 -24.60 -1.90 12.51
N VAL A 107 -25.37 -1.34 11.57
CA VAL A 107 -26.31 -0.25 11.86
C VAL A 107 -27.36 -0.68 12.89
N GLU A 108 -27.88 -1.90 12.79
CA GLU A 108 -28.83 -2.44 13.77
C GLU A 108 -28.20 -2.62 15.15
N ARG A 109 -26.94 -3.08 15.24
CA ARG A 109 -26.21 -3.19 16.51
C ARG A 109 -26.00 -1.82 17.17
N ILE A 110 -25.56 -0.82 16.42
CA ILE A 110 -25.35 0.55 16.88
C ILE A 110 -26.69 1.14 17.35
N ARG A 111 -27.80 0.90 16.62
CA ARG A 111 -29.13 1.30 17.02
C ARG A 111 -29.58 0.63 18.33
N ALA A 112 -29.35 -0.66 18.45
CA ALA A 112 -29.72 -1.41 19.67
C ALA A 112 -28.93 -0.92 20.90
N ALA A 113 -27.68 -0.42 20.71
CA ALA A 113 -26.89 0.24 21.75
C ALA A 113 -27.45 1.63 22.17
N GLY A 114 -28.48 2.14 21.46
CA GLY A 114 -29.09 3.46 21.74
C GLY A 114 -28.28 4.63 21.19
N ASP A 115 -27.33 4.36 20.28
CA ASP A 115 -26.39 5.36 19.77
C ASP A 115 -26.83 5.97 18.42
N ILE A 116 -28.00 5.59 17.92
CA ILE A 116 -28.65 6.24 16.77
C ILE A 116 -29.93 6.91 17.24
N TYR A 117 -30.12 8.18 16.87
CA TYR A 117 -31.31 8.95 17.17
C TYR A 117 -31.71 9.84 15.99
N GLU A 118 -32.98 10.25 15.94
CA GLU A 118 -33.53 11.14 14.93
C GLU A 118 -33.29 12.59 15.33
N GLY A 119 -32.85 13.41 14.39
CA GLY A 119 -32.58 14.83 14.60
C GLY A 119 -32.73 15.65 13.32
N HIS A 120 -32.44 16.93 13.40
CA HIS A 120 -32.41 17.83 12.27
C HIS A 120 -30.99 18.34 12.05
N TYR A 121 -30.55 18.29 10.82
CA TYR A 121 -29.31 18.95 10.43
C TYR A 121 -29.63 20.25 9.72
N GLU A 122 -28.91 21.31 10.09
CA GLU A 122 -28.96 22.60 9.42
C GLU A 122 -27.51 23.11 9.33
N GLY A 123 -26.99 23.28 8.12
CA GLY A 123 -25.59 23.71 7.93
C GLY A 123 -25.06 23.54 6.52
N TRP A 124 -23.80 23.85 6.36
CA TRP A 124 -23.09 23.79 5.09
C TRP A 124 -22.78 22.36 4.66
N TYR A 125 -23.00 22.03 3.39
CA TYR A 125 -22.70 20.72 2.80
C TYR A 125 -21.86 20.88 1.54
N CYS A 126 -20.68 20.32 1.52
CA CYS A 126 -19.82 20.30 0.33
C CYS A 126 -20.14 19.07 -0.52
N ASN A 127 -20.73 19.25 -1.68
CA ASN A 127 -21.10 18.18 -2.61
C ASN A 127 -19.88 17.39 -3.13
N SER A 128 -18.72 18.03 -3.25
CA SER A 128 -17.51 17.37 -3.75
C SER A 128 -16.83 16.51 -2.69
N CYS A 129 -16.88 16.92 -1.40
CA CYS A 129 -16.45 16.11 -0.27
C CYS A 129 -17.49 15.06 0.13
N GLU A 130 -18.75 15.26 -0.28
CA GLU A 130 -19.92 14.58 0.27
C GLU A 130 -19.98 14.65 1.80
N ALA A 131 -19.60 15.80 2.36
CA ALA A 131 -19.46 15.99 3.81
C ALA A 131 -20.00 17.33 4.28
N PHE A 132 -20.57 17.30 5.49
CA PHE A 132 -20.93 18.51 6.22
C PHE A 132 -19.70 19.30 6.62
N LYS A 133 -19.85 20.64 6.65
CA LYS A 133 -18.81 21.60 7.05
C LYS A 133 -19.40 22.53 8.10
N GLN A 134 -18.62 22.83 9.12
CA GLN A 134 -18.93 23.93 10.03
C GLN A 134 -18.43 25.23 9.39
N GLU A 135 -19.05 26.36 9.74
CA GLU A 135 -18.64 27.67 9.23
C GLU A 135 -17.16 27.97 9.48
N LYS A 136 -16.65 27.57 10.68
CA LYS A 136 -15.22 27.69 11.04
C LYS A 136 -14.27 26.86 10.18
N ASP A 137 -14.78 25.83 9.48
CA ASP A 137 -13.99 24.95 8.62
C ASP A 137 -13.87 25.48 7.18
N LEU A 138 -14.60 26.56 6.86
CA LEU A 138 -14.56 27.19 5.55
C LEU A 138 -13.46 28.24 5.49
N VAL A 139 -12.79 28.35 4.35
CA VAL A 139 -11.80 29.38 4.05
C VAL A 139 -12.39 30.31 3.00
N ASP A 140 -12.60 31.58 3.35
CA ASP A 140 -13.28 32.59 2.50
C ASP A 140 -14.67 32.10 2.00
N GLY A 141 -15.41 31.38 2.85
CA GLY A 141 -16.71 30.81 2.50
C GLY A 141 -16.66 29.59 1.59
N LEU A 142 -15.49 29.08 1.28
CA LEU A 142 -15.26 27.95 0.38
C LEU A 142 -14.79 26.70 1.15
N CYS A 143 -15.09 25.53 0.61
CA CYS A 143 -14.51 24.28 1.09
C CYS A 143 -12.98 24.30 0.92
N PRO A 144 -12.18 24.10 1.97
CA PRO A 144 -10.71 24.19 1.89
C PRO A 144 -10.07 23.15 0.98
N VAL A 145 -10.76 22.00 0.77
CA VAL A 145 -10.26 20.89 -0.06
C VAL A 145 -10.55 21.14 -1.54
N HIS A 146 -11.78 21.53 -1.89
CA HIS A 146 -12.23 21.63 -3.29
C HIS A 146 -12.36 23.05 -3.80
N ARG A 147 -12.22 24.07 -2.91
CA ARG A 147 -12.41 25.50 -3.25
C ARG A 147 -13.74 25.81 -3.93
N THR A 148 -14.77 25.04 -3.58
CA THR A 148 -16.16 25.22 -4.05
C THR A 148 -17.01 25.76 -2.92
N THR A 149 -18.05 26.55 -3.28
CA THR A 149 -19.04 27.02 -2.31
C THR A 149 -19.91 25.86 -1.85
N PRO A 150 -20.02 25.56 -0.55
CA PRO A 150 -20.95 24.56 -0.03
C PRO A 150 -22.38 25.05 -0.11
N ASP A 151 -23.34 24.11 -0.19
CA ASP A 151 -24.75 24.40 -0.11
C ASP A 151 -25.23 24.45 1.34
N TRP A 152 -26.13 25.38 1.67
CA TRP A 152 -26.82 25.35 2.96
C TRP A 152 -28.01 24.41 2.88
N ILE A 153 -28.00 23.37 3.70
CA ILE A 153 -29.06 22.37 3.72
C ILE A 153 -29.71 22.27 5.09
N LYS A 154 -31.01 21.96 5.08
CA LYS A 154 -31.79 21.66 6.28
C LYS A 154 -32.61 20.42 6.00
N GLU A 155 -32.29 19.34 6.75
CA GLU A 155 -32.96 18.07 6.55
C GLU A 155 -33.12 17.30 7.88
N LYS A 156 -34.11 16.41 7.91
CA LYS A 156 -34.32 15.47 9.00
C LYS A 156 -33.49 14.25 8.74
N ASN A 157 -32.59 13.94 9.67
CA ASN A 157 -31.62 12.84 9.54
C ASN A 157 -31.57 11.98 10.78
N HIS A 158 -30.98 10.81 10.65
CA HIS A 158 -30.52 9.99 11.78
C HIS A 158 -29.07 10.34 12.11
N PHE A 159 -28.77 10.42 13.41
CA PHE A 159 -27.47 10.81 13.94
C PHE A 159 -26.86 9.67 14.75
N PHE A 160 -25.54 9.51 14.62
CA PHE A 160 -24.72 8.67 15.49
C PHE A 160 -24.15 9.51 16.62
N ARG A 161 -24.25 9.03 17.88
CA ARG A 161 -23.77 9.70 19.11
C ARG A 161 -22.23 9.63 19.20
N LEU A 162 -21.52 10.23 18.26
CA LEU A 162 -20.07 10.22 18.23
C LEU A 162 -19.47 10.92 19.46
N SER A 163 -20.12 11.97 19.96
CA SER A 163 -19.72 12.71 21.16
C SER A 163 -19.59 11.83 22.41
N LYS A 164 -20.39 10.76 22.52
CA LYS A 164 -20.32 9.76 23.62
C LYS A 164 -18.97 9.05 23.66
N TYR A 165 -18.29 8.95 22.51
CA TYR A 165 -17.05 8.17 22.38
C TYR A 165 -15.78 9.00 22.53
N GLN A 166 -15.87 10.31 22.82
CA GLN A 166 -14.71 11.18 23.01
C GLN A 166 -13.77 10.63 24.08
N ARG A 167 -14.27 10.32 25.27
CA ARG A 167 -13.45 9.79 26.36
C ARG A 167 -12.94 8.38 26.09
N PRO A 168 -13.76 7.41 25.64
CA PRO A 168 -13.28 6.08 25.25
C PRO A 168 -12.17 6.11 24.19
N LEU A 169 -12.25 6.99 23.21
CA LEU A 169 -11.20 7.16 22.20
C LEU A 169 -9.90 7.69 22.82
N LEU A 170 -9.96 8.72 23.66
CA LEU A 170 -8.76 9.24 24.33
C LEU A 170 -8.09 8.17 25.21
N ASP A 171 -8.89 7.36 25.92
CA ASP A 171 -8.37 6.26 26.74
C ASP A 171 -7.72 5.17 25.87
N HIS A 172 -8.30 4.85 24.70
CA HIS A 172 -7.72 3.91 23.75
C HIS A 172 -6.37 4.42 23.22
N TYR A 173 -6.29 5.68 22.78
CA TYR A 173 -5.03 6.29 22.32
C TYR A 173 -3.94 6.36 23.40
N ALA A 174 -4.34 6.52 24.66
CA ALA A 174 -3.38 6.51 25.77
C ALA A 174 -2.83 5.10 26.04
N GLN A 175 -3.65 4.06 25.85
CA GLN A 175 -3.26 2.66 26.05
C GLN A 175 -2.52 2.07 24.83
N HIS A 176 -2.80 2.58 23.62
CA HIS A 176 -2.28 2.12 22.33
C HIS A 176 -1.63 3.27 21.55
N PRO A 177 -0.46 3.75 21.99
CA PRO A 177 0.23 4.85 21.30
C PRO A 177 0.61 4.53 19.86
N GLU A 178 0.71 3.24 19.51
CA GLU A 178 1.00 2.74 18.16
C GLU A 178 -0.23 2.68 17.24
N PHE A 179 -1.43 2.92 17.75
CA PHE A 179 -2.69 2.77 17.00
C PHE A 179 -2.73 3.59 15.72
N LEU A 180 -2.26 4.82 15.74
CA LEU A 180 -2.15 5.68 14.54
C LEU A 180 -0.71 6.10 14.30
N GLN A 181 -0.23 5.79 13.10
CA GLN A 181 1.10 6.14 12.61
C GLN A 181 1.02 6.95 11.30
N PRO A 182 2.00 7.81 11.00
CA PRO A 182 3.07 8.26 11.88
C PRO A 182 2.59 9.22 12.97
N ASP A 183 3.44 9.52 13.95
CA ASP A 183 3.11 10.34 15.14
C ASP A 183 2.49 11.70 14.80
N VAL A 184 2.87 12.31 13.68
CA VAL A 184 2.29 13.58 13.24
C VAL A 184 0.77 13.44 13.03
N ARG A 185 0.32 12.31 12.46
CA ARG A 185 -1.11 12.04 12.24
C ARG A 185 -1.84 11.75 13.55
N ARG A 186 -1.17 11.01 14.45
CA ARG A 186 -1.70 10.77 15.80
C ARG A 186 -1.94 12.08 16.56
N ASN A 187 -0.98 13.00 16.52
CA ASN A 187 -1.11 14.28 17.20
C ASN A 187 -2.24 15.14 16.61
N GLU A 188 -2.41 15.14 15.28
CA GLU A 188 -3.52 15.81 14.61
C GLU A 188 -4.87 15.27 15.07
N ILE A 189 -5.02 13.94 15.13
CA ILE A 189 -6.28 13.30 15.54
C ILE A 189 -6.54 13.48 17.04
N LEU A 190 -5.52 13.40 17.89
CA LEU A 190 -5.67 13.69 19.33
C LEU A 190 -6.18 15.11 19.55
N ASN A 191 -5.67 16.10 18.82
CA ASN A 191 -6.16 17.48 18.89
C ASN A 191 -7.63 17.59 18.48
N VAL A 192 -8.06 16.85 17.43
CA VAL A 192 -9.47 16.80 17.01
C VAL A 192 -10.35 16.23 18.11
N ILE A 193 -9.95 15.11 18.72
CA ILE A 193 -10.74 14.45 19.80
C ILE A 193 -10.79 15.34 21.05
N GLN A 194 -9.68 15.92 21.46
CA GLN A 194 -9.58 16.81 22.62
C GLN A 194 -10.40 18.10 22.44
N GLY A 195 -10.50 18.59 21.20
CA GLY A 195 -11.32 19.77 20.86
C GLY A 195 -12.82 19.57 20.99
N GLY A 196 -13.28 18.34 21.23
CA GLY A 196 -14.68 17.96 21.32
C GLY A 196 -15.21 17.29 20.05
N LEU A 197 -16.03 16.28 20.22
CA LEU A 197 -16.68 15.57 19.14
C LEU A 197 -18.17 15.88 19.11
N ASP A 198 -18.66 16.28 17.94
CA ASP A 198 -20.10 16.44 17.68
C ASP A 198 -20.69 15.16 17.11
N ASP A 199 -21.97 14.91 17.38
CA ASP A 199 -22.71 13.83 16.75
C ASP A 199 -22.81 14.02 15.25
N ILE A 200 -22.74 12.93 14.49
CA ILE A 200 -22.70 12.97 13.02
C ILE A 200 -23.96 12.41 12.39
N SER A 201 -24.42 13.04 11.31
CA SER A 201 -25.51 12.50 10.50
C SER A 201 -25.06 11.28 9.72
N ILE A 202 -25.82 10.19 9.83
CA ILE A 202 -25.56 8.89 9.21
C ILE A 202 -26.55 8.51 8.11
N SER A 203 -27.46 9.40 7.77
CA SER A 203 -28.47 9.16 6.73
C SER A 203 -28.58 10.31 5.74
N ARG A 204 -29.13 9.99 4.57
CA ARG A 204 -29.51 10.95 3.54
C ARG A 204 -30.89 10.60 3.04
N ALA A 205 -31.84 11.54 3.23
CA ALA A 205 -33.19 11.41 2.73
C ALA A 205 -33.26 11.67 1.21
N GLY A 206 -34.14 10.95 0.51
CA GLY A 206 -34.42 11.20 -0.89
C GLY A 206 -33.32 10.84 -1.89
N GLN A 207 -32.24 10.19 -1.48
CA GLN A 207 -31.24 9.66 -2.39
C GLN A 207 -31.67 8.28 -2.91
N ALA A 208 -31.57 8.10 -4.23
CA ALA A 208 -31.97 6.85 -4.89
C ALA A 208 -30.84 5.82 -4.95
N TRP A 209 -29.58 6.20 -4.65
CA TRP A 209 -28.38 5.37 -4.76
C TRP A 209 -27.67 5.29 -3.41
N GLY A 210 -27.59 4.08 -2.87
CA GLY A 210 -27.04 3.78 -1.55
C GLY A 210 -27.77 2.61 -0.88
N ILE A 211 -27.36 2.23 0.30
CA ILE A 211 -27.99 1.17 1.11
C ILE A 211 -29.10 1.80 1.96
N PRO A 212 -30.36 1.36 1.83
CA PRO A 212 -31.44 1.86 2.68
C PRO A 212 -31.19 1.56 4.17
N LEU A 213 -31.53 2.51 5.05
CA LEU A 213 -31.52 2.25 6.48
C LEU A 213 -32.54 1.17 6.83
N PRO A 214 -32.21 0.18 7.65
CA PRO A 214 -33.11 -0.93 7.99
C PRO A 214 -34.44 -0.48 8.62
N PHE A 215 -34.42 0.62 9.34
CA PHE A 215 -35.54 1.18 10.11
C PHE A 215 -36.16 2.43 9.49
N ASP A 216 -35.58 2.95 8.41
CA ASP A 216 -36.10 4.07 7.62
C ASP A 216 -35.72 3.89 6.14
N PRO A 217 -36.45 3.05 5.39
CA PRO A 217 -36.13 2.74 4.00
C PRO A 217 -36.21 3.91 3.01
N GLN A 218 -36.75 5.07 3.44
CA GLN A 218 -36.78 6.28 2.62
C GLN A 218 -35.47 7.06 2.67
N SER A 219 -34.59 6.70 3.60
CA SER A 219 -33.25 7.24 3.74
C SER A 219 -32.19 6.19 3.43
N VAL A 220 -31.11 6.57 2.79
CA VAL A 220 -29.94 5.73 2.62
C VAL A 220 -28.87 6.02 3.67
N VAL A 221 -28.04 5.04 3.98
CA VAL A 221 -26.87 5.21 4.84
C VAL A 221 -25.92 6.21 4.20
N TYR A 222 -25.39 7.13 5.00
CA TYR A 222 -24.39 8.09 4.55
C TYR A 222 -23.12 7.41 4.05
N VAL A 223 -22.62 7.82 2.88
CA VAL A 223 -21.55 7.14 2.15
C VAL A 223 -20.32 6.80 3.00
N TRP A 224 -19.84 7.72 3.86
CA TRP A 224 -18.70 7.44 4.72
C TRP A 224 -18.99 6.47 5.85
N PHE A 225 -20.23 6.47 6.35
CA PHE A 225 -20.66 5.49 7.35
C PHE A 225 -20.82 4.10 6.73
N ASP A 226 -21.35 4.04 5.51
CA ASP A 226 -21.43 2.86 4.66
C ASP A 226 -20.03 2.31 4.34
N ALA A 227 -19.18 3.15 3.73
CA ALA A 227 -17.87 2.76 3.24
C ALA A 227 -16.97 2.13 4.32
N LEU A 228 -16.95 2.67 5.56
CA LEU A 228 -16.11 2.14 6.65
C LEU A 228 -16.43 0.69 7.01
N ILE A 229 -17.65 0.23 6.77
CA ILE A 229 -18.10 -1.13 7.10
C ILE A 229 -17.50 -2.18 6.14
N ASN A 230 -16.90 -1.76 5.03
CA ASN A 230 -16.27 -2.66 4.07
C ASN A 230 -15.27 -3.63 4.71
N TYR A 231 -14.51 -3.17 5.69
CA TYR A 231 -13.43 -3.93 6.34
C TYR A 231 -13.91 -5.18 7.07
N ILE A 232 -15.12 -5.16 7.59
CA ILE A 232 -15.74 -6.30 8.27
C ILE A 232 -16.71 -7.06 7.37
N SER A 233 -17.42 -6.37 6.49
CA SER A 233 -18.37 -7.01 5.58
C SER A 233 -17.67 -7.90 4.55
N ALA A 234 -16.47 -7.53 4.11
CA ALA A 234 -15.63 -8.38 3.26
C ALA A 234 -15.32 -9.73 3.91
N LEU A 235 -15.20 -9.76 5.24
CA LEU A 235 -14.98 -10.94 6.03
C LEU A 235 -16.29 -11.70 6.39
N GLY A 236 -17.44 -11.29 5.83
CA GLY A 236 -18.73 -11.94 6.09
C GLY A 236 -19.41 -11.53 7.40
N PHE A 237 -19.02 -10.43 8.03
CA PHE A 237 -19.74 -9.89 9.18
C PHE A 237 -21.21 -9.65 8.84
N GLY A 238 -22.11 -10.17 9.66
CA GLY A 238 -23.56 -10.13 9.42
C GLY A 238 -24.12 -11.30 8.59
N ALA A 239 -23.26 -12.05 7.87
CA ALA A 239 -23.64 -13.22 7.12
C ALA A 239 -23.25 -14.56 7.81
N GLY A 240 -22.56 -14.50 8.96
CA GLY A 240 -22.16 -15.68 9.73
C GLY A 240 -20.92 -16.37 9.20
N ASP A 241 -20.05 -15.68 8.50
CA ASP A 241 -18.84 -16.23 7.89
C ASP A 241 -17.73 -16.47 8.95
N GLU A 242 -17.06 -17.62 8.85
CA GLU A 242 -15.91 -17.97 9.70
C GLU A 242 -14.69 -17.06 9.44
N ALA A 243 -14.62 -16.42 8.27
CA ALA A 243 -13.52 -15.52 7.92
C ALA A 243 -13.46 -14.32 8.86
N PHE A 244 -14.60 -13.79 9.32
CA PHE A 244 -14.60 -12.70 10.31
C PHE A 244 -13.90 -13.11 11.61
N ALA A 245 -14.25 -14.27 12.17
CA ALA A 245 -13.62 -14.75 13.40
C ALA A 245 -12.12 -15.07 13.21
N ARG A 246 -11.71 -15.42 11.99
CA ARG A 246 -10.33 -15.76 11.67
C ARG A 246 -9.44 -14.53 11.48
N TRP A 247 -9.95 -13.48 10.83
CA TRP A 247 -9.12 -12.37 10.35
C TRP A 247 -9.32 -11.06 11.13
N TRP A 248 -10.51 -10.85 11.74
CA TRP A 248 -10.73 -9.64 12.52
C TRP A 248 -10.16 -9.79 13.95
N PRO A 249 -9.53 -8.76 14.55
CA PRO A 249 -9.37 -7.39 14.04
C PRO A 249 -8.31 -7.24 12.95
N ALA A 250 -8.43 -6.16 12.16
CA ALA A 250 -7.42 -5.82 11.16
C ALA A 250 -6.10 -5.48 11.85
N SER A 251 -5.00 -6.06 11.36
CA SER A 251 -3.66 -5.77 11.85
C SER A 251 -3.15 -4.40 11.37
N LEU A 252 -3.62 -3.97 10.19
CA LEU A 252 -3.23 -2.67 9.62
C LEU A 252 -4.26 -2.16 8.62
N HIS A 253 -4.76 -0.95 8.84
CA HIS A 253 -5.41 -0.14 7.81
C HIS A 253 -4.39 0.84 7.20
N VAL A 254 -4.14 0.77 5.91
CA VAL A 254 -3.33 1.74 5.15
C VAL A 254 -4.26 2.71 4.46
N ILE A 255 -4.11 4.00 4.73
CA ILE A 255 -5.03 5.04 4.26
C ILE A 255 -4.30 6.35 3.91
N GLY A 256 -4.90 7.17 3.08
CA GLY A 256 -4.44 8.55 2.87
C GLY A 256 -4.62 9.42 4.13
N LYS A 257 -3.72 10.36 4.34
CA LYS A 257 -3.75 11.27 5.50
C LYS A 257 -5.02 12.12 5.62
N ASP A 258 -5.73 12.35 4.52
CA ASP A 258 -6.95 13.16 4.45
C ASP A 258 -8.19 12.47 5.01
N ILE A 259 -8.15 11.15 5.16
CA ILE A 259 -9.25 10.34 5.67
C ILE A 259 -8.98 9.76 7.08
N THR A 260 -7.92 10.22 7.76
CA THR A 260 -7.59 9.79 9.11
C THR A 260 -8.72 10.03 10.11
N ARG A 261 -9.50 11.13 9.99
CA ARG A 261 -10.64 11.39 10.87
C ARG A 261 -11.70 10.28 10.78
N PHE A 262 -11.97 9.76 9.60
CA PHE A 262 -12.94 8.68 9.41
C PHE A 262 -12.45 7.37 10.03
N HIS A 263 -11.20 7.00 9.80
CA HIS A 263 -10.63 5.72 10.23
C HIS A 263 -10.15 5.70 11.68
N CYS A 264 -9.87 6.87 12.27
CA CYS A 264 -9.25 6.98 13.57
C CYS A 264 -10.14 7.64 14.64
N VAL A 265 -11.32 8.11 14.24
CA VAL A 265 -12.33 8.67 15.17
C VAL A 265 -13.68 7.98 14.94
N ILE A 266 -14.23 8.07 13.72
CA ILE A 266 -15.59 7.57 13.44
C ILE A 266 -15.62 6.04 13.44
N TRP A 267 -14.72 5.38 12.71
CA TRP A 267 -14.67 3.92 12.62
C TRP A 267 -14.48 3.23 13.98
N PRO A 268 -13.49 3.62 14.82
CA PRO A 268 -13.37 3.07 16.15
C PRO A 268 -14.61 3.31 17.02
N ALA A 269 -15.22 4.47 16.95
CA ALA A 269 -16.45 4.75 17.71
C ALA A 269 -17.63 3.87 17.25
N MET A 270 -17.78 3.60 15.95
CA MET A 270 -18.78 2.67 15.43
C MET A 270 -18.56 1.25 15.96
N LEU A 271 -17.31 0.77 15.97
CA LEU A 271 -16.94 -0.54 16.49
C LEU A 271 -17.18 -0.64 18.00
N MET A 272 -16.77 0.38 18.79
CA MET A 272 -17.03 0.45 20.21
C MET A 272 -18.55 0.39 20.51
N SER A 273 -19.36 1.12 19.74
CA SER A 273 -20.82 1.11 19.87
C SER A 273 -21.42 -0.27 19.58
N ALA A 274 -20.86 -0.97 18.60
CA ALA A 274 -21.32 -2.30 18.22
C ALA A 274 -20.73 -3.43 19.11
N GLY A 275 -19.84 -3.10 20.06
CA GLY A 275 -19.16 -4.09 20.91
C GLY A 275 -18.20 -4.99 20.13
N LEU A 276 -17.49 -4.42 19.14
CA LEU A 276 -16.50 -5.10 18.33
C LEU A 276 -15.09 -4.64 18.67
N ASP A 277 -14.11 -5.51 18.46
CA ASP A 277 -12.69 -5.17 18.61
C ASP A 277 -12.28 -4.10 17.61
N LEU A 278 -11.31 -3.26 18.00
CA LEU A 278 -10.75 -2.23 17.13
C LEU A 278 -9.61 -2.79 16.28
N PRO A 279 -9.32 -2.20 15.10
CA PRO A 279 -8.10 -2.51 14.38
C PRO A 279 -6.86 -2.24 15.24
N GLU A 280 -5.82 -3.05 15.06
CA GLU A 280 -4.59 -2.91 15.84
C GLU A 280 -3.85 -1.61 15.50
N ARG A 281 -3.78 -1.27 14.19
CA ARG A 281 -3.06 -0.09 13.70
C ARG A 281 -3.74 0.54 12.48
N VAL A 282 -3.52 1.85 12.36
CA VAL A 282 -3.84 2.63 11.16
C VAL A 282 -2.57 3.38 10.73
N PHE A 283 -2.22 3.30 9.45
CA PHE A 283 -1.11 4.06 8.89
C PHE A 283 -1.62 5.09 7.89
N GLY A 284 -1.46 6.37 8.23
CA GLY A 284 -1.85 7.50 7.38
C GLY A 284 -0.68 7.97 6.52
N HIS A 285 -0.60 7.51 5.25
CA HIS A 285 0.46 7.93 4.34
C HIS A 285 0.25 9.35 3.78
N GLY A 286 1.34 9.96 3.32
CA GLY A 286 1.33 11.29 2.69
C GLY A 286 0.79 11.27 1.26
N PHE A 287 0.60 12.45 0.67
CA PHE A 287 0.19 12.60 -0.72
C PHE A 287 1.38 12.47 -1.68
N VAL A 288 1.08 12.02 -2.89
CA VAL A 288 1.99 12.15 -4.03
C VAL A 288 1.55 13.36 -4.84
N TYR A 289 2.42 14.36 -4.88
CA TYR A 289 2.29 15.56 -5.70
C TYR A 289 2.89 15.35 -7.09
N PHE A 290 2.56 16.22 -8.02
CA PHE A 290 3.22 16.33 -9.31
C PHE A 290 3.58 17.80 -9.54
N LYS A 291 4.88 18.10 -9.62
CA LYS A 291 5.40 19.48 -9.73
C LYS A 291 4.93 20.41 -8.60
N GLY A 292 4.91 19.89 -7.38
CA GLY A 292 4.51 20.62 -6.18
C GLY A 292 3.00 20.83 -6.02
N GLU A 293 2.18 20.29 -6.95
CA GLU A 293 0.72 20.42 -6.89
C GLU A 293 0.05 19.07 -6.64
N LYS A 294 -1.08 19.07 -5.91
CA LYS A 294 -1.92 17.88 -5.74
C LYS A 294 -2.42 17.41 -7.10
N MET A 295 -2.36 16.10 -7.36
CA MET A 295 -2.92 15.53 -8.58
C MET A 295 -4.41 15.80 -8.68
N SER A 296 -4.81 16.50 -9.72
CA SER A 296 -6.20 16.89 -9.97
C SER A 296 -6.49 16.93 -11.48
N LYS A 297 -7.67 16.42 -11.86
CA LYS A 297 -8.13 16.48 -13.27
C LYS A 297 -8.27 17.91 -13.76
N SER A 298 -8.83 18.79 -12.92
CA SER A 298 -9.05 20.19 -13.28
C SER A 298 -7.75 20.97 -13.53
N LEU A 299 -6.63 20.54 -12.94
CA LEU A 299 -5.31 21.14 -13.10
C LEU A 299 -4.46 20.42 -14.16
N GLY A 300 -4.91 19.29 -14.71
CA GLY A 300 -4.14 18.50 -15.67
C GLY A 300 -2.86 17.88 -15.08
N THR A 301 -2.82 17.72 -13.74
CA THR A 301 -1.64 17.22 -13.00
C THR A 301 -1.73 15.73 -12.69
N ILE A 302 -2.73 15.03 -13.23
CA ILE A 302 -2.88 13.58 -13.02
C ILE A 302 -1.79 12.84 -13.78
N VAL A 303 -1.08 11.97 -13.06
CA VAL A 303 -0.17 10.97 -13.64
C VAL A 303 -0.86 9.61 -13.61
N ASP A 304 -1.05 9.02 -14.79
CA ASP A 304 -1.56 7.66 -14.93
C ASP A 304 -0.45 6.67 -14.51
N PRO A 305 -0.67 5.81 -13.52
CA PRO A 305 0.33 4.83 -13.10
C PRO A 305 0.67 3.82 -14.19
N LEU A 306 -0.26 3.57 -15.15
CA LEU A 306 0.00 2.67 -16.26
C LEU A 306 0.90 3.29 -17.32
N ASP A 307 0.87 4.61 -17.50
CA ASP A 307 1.83 5.31 -18.37
C ASP A 307 3.24 5.16 -17.80
N ALA A 308 3.41 5.34 -16.49
CA ALA A 308 4.68 5.15 -15.83
C ALA A 308 5.16 3.69 -15.91
N ALA A 309 4.28 2.71 -15.66
CA ALA A 309 4.60 1.29 -15.77
C ALA A 309 4.87 0.86 -17.23
N SER A 310 4.20 1.44 -18.20
CA SER A 310 4.44 1.14 -19.63
C SER A 310 5.81 1.62 -20.11
N LYS A 311 6.28 2.77 -19.59
CA LYS A 311 7.55 3.36 -19.97
C LYS A 311 8.75 2.68 -19.30
N PHE A 312 8.64 2.30 -18.05
CA PHE A 312 9.76 1.82 -17.24
C PHE A 312 9.59 0.38 -16.73
N GLY A 313 8.40 -0.16 -16.78
CA GLY A 313 8.00 -1.41 -16.14
C GLY A 313 7.31 -1.19 -14.78
N PRO A 314 6.48 -2.15 -14.35
CA PRO A 314 5.79 -2.05 -13.05
C PRO A 314 6.75 -2.09 -11.86
N ASP A 315 7.74 -2.98 -11.85
CA ASP A 315 8.71 -3.09 -10.76
C ASP A 315 9.59 -1.85 -10.57
N PRO A 316 10.15 -1.22 -11.63
CA PRO A 316 10.82 0.07 -11.50
C PRO A 316 9.94 1.18 -10.91
N LEU A 317 8.64 1.23 -11.28
CA LEU A 317 7.70 2.17 -10.68
C LEU A 317 7.50 1.90 -9.18
N ARG A 318 7.28 0.65 -8.80
CA ARG A 318 7.12 0.22 -7.40
C ARG A 318 8.35 0.59 -6.58
N LEU A 319 9.55 0.28 -7.09
CA LEU A 319 10.81 0.64 -6.45
C LEU A 319 10.97 2.16 -6.30
N TYR A 320 10.71 2.92 -7.36
CA TYR A 320 10.82 4.37 -7.34
C TYR A 320 9.95 4.97 -6.23
N LEU A 321 8.68 4.58 -6.16
CA LEU A 321 7.72 5.13 -5.19
C LEU A 321 8.15 4.90 -3.74
N VAL A 322 8.75 3.76 -3.41
CA VAL A 322 9.18 3.47 -2.03
C VAL A 322 10.61 3.90 -1.72
N ARG A 323 11.43 4.15 -2.73
CA ARG A 323 12.81 4.60 -2.54
C ARG A 323 12.95 6.12 -2.56
N GLU A 324 12.10 6.80 -3.32
CA GLU A 324 12.14 8.26 -3.44
C GLU A 324 11.34 8.97 -2.35
N PHE A 325 10.24 8.36 -1.89
CA PHE A 325 9.37 8.99 -0.90
C PHE A 325 9.55 8.33 0.47
N ALA A 326 9.82 9.15 1.50
CA ALA A 326 9.79 8.66 2.87
C ALA A 326 8.35 8.29 3.25
N TYR A 327 8.11 7.01 3.57
CA TYR A 327 6.77 6.52 3.84
C TYR A 327 6.14 7.25 5.04
N GLY A 328 4.93 7.77 4.85
CA GLY A 328 4.25 8.65 5.83
C GLY A 328 4.43 10.14 5.58
N GLN A 329 5.38 10.55 4.73
CA GLN A 329 5.58 11.93 4.29
C GLN A 329 4.97 12.16 2.90
N ASP A 330 4.77 13.43 2.55
CA ASP A 330 4.40 13.80 1.18
C ASP A 330 5.59 13.62 0.24
N GLY A 331 5.32 13.17 -0.98
CA GLY A 331 6.32 13.03 -2.04
C GLY A 331 5.95 13.83 -3.28
N ASP A 332 6.93 14.24 -4.06
CA ASP A 332 6.70 14.91 -5.36
C ASP A 332 7.27 14.06 -6.49
N PHE A 333 6.38 13.60 -7.38
CA PHE A 333 6.75 12.81 -8.53
C PHE A 333 7.26 13.70 -9.66
N SER A 334 8.36 13.30 -10.30
CA SER A 334 8.81 13.87 -11.56
C SER A 334 9.31 12.79 -12.50
N TRP A 335 9.01 12.96 -13.80
CA TRP A 335 9.47 12.03 -14.82
C TRP A 335 10.99 12.00 -14.94
N GLU A 336 11.62 13.16 -14.81
CA GLU A 336 13.07 13.33 -14.89
C GLU A 336 13.75 12.58 -13.75
N ARG A 337 13.20 12.70 -12.54
CA ARG A 337 13.73 12.02 -11.36
C ARG A 337 13.52 10.51 -11.43
N PHE A 338 12.38 10.06 -11.96
CA PHE A 338 12.14 8.64 -12.18
C PHE A 338 13.13 8.04 -13.19
N GLU A 339 13.37 8.72 -14.33
CA GLU A 339 14.37 8.28 -15.33
C GLU A 339 15.79 8.26 -14.75
N GLU A 340 16.16 9.28 -13.96
CA GLU A 340 17.44 9.31 -13.25
C GLU A 340 17.61 8.11 -12.34
N ARG A 341 16.60 7.81 -11.49
CA ARG A 341 16.62 6.66 -10.57
C ARG A 341 16.63 5.33 -11.31
N TYR A 342 15.86 5.20 -12.37
CA TYR A 342 15.90 4.00 -13.20
C TYR A 342 17.31 3.75 -13.76
N ASN A 343 17.94 4.76 -14.30
CA ASN A 343 19.27 4.62 -14.84
C ASN A 343 20.34 4.39 -13.76
N SER A 344 20.29 5.13 -12.64
CA SER A 344 21.30 5.02 -11.57
C SER A 344 21.15 3.72 -10.79
N ASP A 345 19.96 3.44 -10.28
CA ASP A 345 19.75 2.37 -9.32
C ASP A 345 19.59 1.00 -10.00
N LEU A 346 18.90 0.95 -11.14
CA LEU A 346 18.62 -0.28 -11.86
C LEU A 346 19.62 -0.55 -12.99
N ALA A 347 19.69 0.29 -14.02
CA ALA A 347 20.51 -0.01 -15.20
C ALA A 347 22.00 -0.04 -14.87
N ASN A 348 22.54 0.99 -14.18
CA ASN A 348 23.97 1.16 -13.94
C ASN A 348 24.46 0.48 -12.66
N ASN A 349 23.63 0.31 -11.62
CA ASN A 349 24.02 -0.34 -10.37
C ASN A 349 23.64 -1.83 -10.43
N LEU A 350 22.40 -2.17 -10.07
CA LEU A 350 21.94 -3.55 -9.90
C LEU A 350 22.04 -4.38 -11.18
N GLY A 351 21.52 -3.86 -12.30
CA GLY A 351 21.50 -4.57 -13.59
C GLY A 351 22.89 -4.82 -14.16
N ASN A 352 23.78 -3.84 -14.02
CA ASN A 352 25.18 -4.00 -14.42
C ASN A 352 25.88 -5.09 -13.59
N LEU A 353 25.64 -5.11 -12.27
CA LEU A 353 26.24 -6.14 -11.39
C LEU A 353 25.75 -7.55 -11.76
N VAL A 354 24.45 -7.75 -11.95
CA VAL A 354 23.87 -9.03 -12.39
C VAL A 354 24.49 -9.50 -13.72
N SER A 355 24.59 -8.61 -14.70
CA SER A 355 25.16 -8.94 -16.01
C SER A 355 26.66 -9.24 -15.95
N ARG A 356 27.43 -8.49 -15.16
CA ARG A 356 28.86 -8.70 -14.95
C ARG A 356 29.17 -10.05 -14.31
N ILE A 357 28.42 -10.40 -13.25
CA ILE A 357 28.61 -11.68 -12.55
C ILE A 357 28.31 -12.84 -13.47
N ALA A 358 27.17 -12.85 -14.16
CA ALA A 358 26.83 -13.92 -15.09
C ALA A 358 27.87 -14.08 -16.20
N THR A 359 28.37 -12.96 -16.75
CA THR A 359 29.39 -12.98 -17.80
C THR A 359 30.73 -13.52 -17.31
N MET A 360 31.18 -13.11 -16.10
CA MET A 360 32.45 -13.59 -15.54
C MET A 360 32.37 -15.03 -15.06
N ALA A 361 31.26 -15.43 -14.46
CA ALA A 361 31.04 -16.83 -14.05
C ALA A 361 31.05 -17.75 -15.27
N GLU A 362 30.37 -17.39 -16.35
CA GLU A 362 30.41 -18.16 -17.59
C GLU A 362 31.86 -18.28 -18.12
N LYS A 363 32.55 -17.14 -18.21
CA LYS A 363 33.90 -17.08 -18.79
C LYS A 363 34.95 -17.81 -17.98
N TYR A 364 34.92 -17.71 -16.65
CA TYR A 364 36.00 -18.20 -15.78
C TYR A 364 35.67 -19.49 -15.03
N CYS A 365 34.37 -19.81 -14.88
CA CYS A 365 33.89 -20.94 -14.08
C CYS A 365 32.88 -21.84 -14.83
N GLY A 366 32.66 -21.62 -16.14
CA GLY A 366 31.66 -22.36 -16.91
C GLY A 366 30.23 -22.18 -16.41
N GLY A 367 29.93 -21.03 -15.79
CA GLY A 367 28.64 -20.71 -15.23
C GLY A 367 28.36 -21.32 -13.84
N ARG A 368 29.22 -22.22 -13.33
CA ARG A 368 29.02 -22.91 -12.06
C ARG A 368 29.92 -22.30 -10.96
N LEU A 369 29.28 -21.96 -9.85
CA LEU A 369 29.91 -21.35 -8.69
C LEU A 369 29.67 -22.25 -7.49
N PRO A 370 30.56 -23.21 -7.21
CA PRO A 370 30.46 -24.09 -6.05
C PRO A 370 30.66 -23.29 -4.76
N VAL A 371 30.08 -23.77 -3.67
CA VAL A 371 30.31 -23.19 -2.34
C VAL A 371 31.81 -23.23 -2.05
N PRO A 372 32.47 -22.09 -1.74
CA PRO A 372 33.87 -22.05 -1.43
C PRO A 372 34.21 -22.86 -0.16
N ALA A 373 35.33 -23.56 -0.19
CA ALA A 373 35.85 -24.25 1.02
C ALA A 373 36.38 -23.27 2.08
N ALA A 374 36.65 -22.02 1.70
CA ALA A 374 37.14 -20.99 2.61
C ALA A 374 35.96 -20.40 3.45
N GLU A 375 36.32 -19.95 4.65
CA GLU A 375 35.35 -19.23 5.51
C GLU A 375 34.72 -18.04 4.79
N PRO A 376 33.44 -17.72 5.09
CA PRO A 376 32.73 -16.60 4.49
C PRO A 376 33.46 -15.27 4.72
N GLY A 377 33.61 -14.51 3.65
CA GLY A 377 34.32 -13.24 3.67
C GLY A 377 33.48 -12.06 4.18
N ARG A 378 34.00 -10.85 3.94
CA ARG A 378 33.37 -9.57 4.34
C ARG A 378 31.90 -9.44 3.88
N LEU A 379 31.57 -9.90 2.68
CA LEU A 379 30.21 -9.79 2.16
C LEU A 379 29.18 -10.57 2.96
N ALA A 380 29.56 -11.68 3.58
CA ALA A 380 28.67 -12.45 4.45
C ALA A 380 28.21 -11.63 5.68
N GLN A 381 29.16 -10.91 6.30
CA GLN A 381 28.84 -10.03 7.44
C GLN A 381 27.95 -8.86 7.03
N VAL A 382 28.20 -8.26 5.85
CA VAL A 382 27.35 -7.19 5.30
C VAL A 382 25.95 -7.73 5.00
N ALA A 383 25.84 -8.95 4.46
CA ALA A 383 24.56 -9.58 4.17
C ALA A 383 23.74 -9.83 5.45
N GLU A 384 24.37 -10.34 6.50
CA GLU A 384 23.72 -10.55 7.80
C GLU A 384 23.20 -9.23 8.39
N ALA A 385 24.00 -8.17 8.37
CA ALA A 385 23.62 -6.85 8.82
C ALA A 385 22.47 -6.26 7.97
N ALA A 386 22.51 -6.43 6.64
CA ALA A 386 21.49 -5.98 5.72
C ALA A 386 20.14 -6.69 5.99
N VAL A 387 20.15 -8.02 6.20
CA VAL A 387 18.93 -8.79 6.52
C VAL A 387 18.35 -8.35 7.85
N ALA A 388 19.17 -8.14 8.87
CA ALA A 388 18.71 -7.68 10.18
C ALA A 388 18.09 -6.26 10.10
N SER A 389 18.76 -5.33 9.42
CA SER A 389 18.27 -3.97 9.20
C SER A 389 17.00 -3.95 8.36
N TYR A 390 16.92 -4.78 7.31
CA TYR A 390 15.73 -4.94 6.48
C TYR A 390 14.52 -5.39 7.31
N ARG A 391 14.69 -6.45 8.11
CA ARG A 391 13.61 -6.98 8.96
C ARG A 391 13.10 -5.90 9.92
N ALA A 392 14.00 -5.22 10.62
CA ALA A 392 13.64 -4.16 11.57
C ALA A 392 12.90 -3.01 10.90
N ALA A 393 13.38 -2.54 9.74
CA ALA A 393 12.76 -1.47 8.98
C ALA A 393 11.35 -1.84 8.47
N MET A 394 11.21 -3.04 7.89
CA MET A 394 9.93 -3.49 7.34
C MET A 394 8.89 -3.77 8.43
N ASP A 395 9.30 -4.27 9.60
CA ASP A 395 8.40 -4.44 10.75
C ASP A 395 7.94 -3.11 11.35
N ALA A 396 8.74 -2.06 11.21
CA ALA A 396 8.41 -0.68 11.59
C ALA A 396 7.67 0.11 10.50
N PHE A 397 7.34 -0.51 9.36
CA PHE A 397 6.78 0.14 8.16
C PHE A 397 7.67 1.23 7.54
N ALA A 398 8.95 1.22 7.83
CA ALA A 398 9.96 2.09 7.22
C ALA A 398 10.42 1.51 5.86
N LEU A 399 9.52 1.50 4.87
CA LEU A 399 9.70 0.80 3.59
C LEU A 399 10.95 1.28 2.84
N GLN A 400 11.22 2.59 2.87
CA GLN A 400 12.40 3.19 2.26
C GLN A 400 13.69 2.64 2.86
N ASP A 401 13.75 2.51 4.19
CA ASP A 401 14.92 1.99 4.91
C ASP A 401 15.10 0.49 4.64
N GLY A 402 14.00 -0.26 4.53
CA GLY A 402 14.03 -1.66 4.12
C GLY A 402 14.68 -1.83 2.74
N VAL A 403 14.24 -1.06 1.75
CA VAL A 403 14.86 -1.08 0.41
C VAL A 403 16.32 -0.60 0.47
N ALA A 404 16.63 0.42 1.26
CA ALA A 404 18.00 0.90 1.44
C ALA A 404 18.94 -0.19 2.02
N ALA A 405 18.44 -1.02 2.94
CA ALA A 405 19.21 -2.14 3.48
C ALA A 405 19.56 -3.17 2.39
N ALA A 406 18.63 -3.51 1.48
CA ALA A 406 18.94 -4.37 0.34
C ALA A 406 19.99 -3.74 -0.59
N TYR A 407 19.87 -2.44 -0.87
CA TYR A 407 20.84 -1.72 -1.71
C TYR A 407 22.23 -1.59 -1.06
N SER A 408 22.33 -1.49 0.25
CA SER A 408 23.63 -1.47 0.94
C SER A 408 24.46 -2.73 0.65
N LEU A 409 23.80 -3.89 0.54
CA LEU A 409 24.45 -5.14 0.15
C LEU A 409 24.88 -5.13 -1.33
N ILE A 410 24.04 -4.60 -2.23
CA ILE A 410 24.36 -4.46 -3.66
C ILE A 410 25.57 -3.54 -3.86
N ASP A 411 25.59 -2.41 -3.16
CA ASP A 411 26.70 -1.44 -3.23
C ASP A 411 28.00 -2.05 -2.68
N ALA A 412 27.93 -2.78 -1.57
CA ALA A 412 29.07 -3.50 -1.02
C ALA A 412 29.60 -4.58 -2.00
N ALA A 413 28.71 -5.28 -2.69
CA ALA A 413 29.09 -6.28 -3.70
C ALA A 413 29.75 -5.63 -4.93
N ASN A 414 29.27 -4.46 -5.38
CA ASN A 414 29.89 -3.67 -6.45
C ASN A 414 31.29 -3.16 -6.06
N LEU A 415 31.45 -2.70 -4.83
CA LEU A 415 32.76 -2.29 -4.30
C LEU A 415 33.72 -3.50 -4.22
N PHE A 416 33.25 -4.61 -3.65
CA PHE A 416 34.03 -5.82 -3.46
C PHE A 416 34.59 -6.37 -4.78
N ILE A 417 33.76 -6.45 -5.84
CA ILE A 417 34.22 -6.93 -7.16
C ILE A 417 35.21 -5.96 -7.82
N THR A 418 35.09 -4.67 -7.50
CA THR A 418 36.02 -3.64 -8.02
C THR A 418 37.38 -3.71 -7.29
N GLU A 419 37.38 -3.90 -5.98
CA GLU A 419 38.58 -4.02 -5.17
C GLU A 419 39.36 -5.33 -5.43
N THR A 420 38.64 -6.44 -5.69
CA THR A 420 39.22 -7.75 -5.88
C THR A 420 39.68 -8.05 -7.30
N GLU A 421 39.24 -7.27 -8.26
CA GLU A 421 39.61 -7.36 -9.68
C GLU A 421 39.68 -8.81 -10.23
N PRO A 422 38.62 -9.64 -10.17
CA PRO A 422 38.69 -11.05 -10.57
C PRO A 422 39.12 -11.21 -12.04
N TRP A 423 38.92 -10.25 -12.91
CA TRP A 423 39.39 -10.23 -14.31
C TRP A 423 40.92 -10.10 -14.42
N THR A 424 41.57 -9.50 -13.43
CA THR A 424 43.03 -9.41 -13.35
C THR A 424 43.61 -10.71 -12.79
N LEU A 425 43.00 -11.24 -11.72
CA LEU A 425 43.40 -12.53 -11.11
C LEU A 425 43.26 -13.69 -12.08
N ALA A 426 42.22 -13.72 -12.92
CA ALA A 426 41.96 -14.78 -13.88
C ALA A 426 42.97 -14.88 -15.04
N LYS A 427 43.97 -13.98 -15.13
CA LYS A 427 45.08 -14.08 -16.07
C LYS A 427 46.09 -15.16 -15.67
N ASP A 428 46.08 -15.55 -14.41
CA ASP A 428 46.92 -16.61 -13.87
C ASP A 428 46.04 -17.77 -13.37
N GLU A 429 46.18 -18.95 -13.93
CA GLU A 429 45.42 -20.15 -13.59
C GLU A 429 45.57 -20.56 -12.11
N ALA A 430 46.68 -20.21 -11.47
CA ALA A 430 46.89 -20.46 -10.03
C ALA A 430 45.83 -19.76 -9.16
N ASN A 431 45.21 -18.71 -9.66
CA ASN A 431 44.16 -17.94 -8.96
C ASN A 431 42.70 -18.43 -9.23
N ALA A 432 42.53 -19.53 -9.99
CA ALA A 432 41.20 -20.00 -10.39
C ALA A 432 40.24 -20.21 -9.20
N ALA A 433 40.73 -20.82 -8.12
CA ALA A 433 39.96 -21.04 -6.90
C ALA A 433 39.54 -19.71 -6.24
N ARG A 434 40.43 -18.72 -6.21
CA ARG A 434 40.15 -17.39 -5.65
C ARG A 434 39.15 -16.61 -6.51
N VAL A 435 39.26 -16.69 -7.83
CA VAL A 435 38.30 -16.10 -8.78
C VAL A 435 36.92 -16.72 -8.55
N GLY A 436 36.82 -18.04 -8.47
CA GLY A 436 35.57 -18.75 -8.19
C GLY A 436 34.94 -18.29 -6.87
N GLN A 437 35.75 -18.17 -5.79
CA GLN A 437 35.30 -17.68 -4.50
C GLN A 437 34.70 -16.25 -4.60
N ILE A 438 35.43 -15.31 -5.23
CA ILE A 438 34.97 -13.91 -5.40
C ILE A 438 33.65 -13.87 -6.14
N LEU A 439 33.52 -14.62 -7.24
CA LEU A 439 32.29 -14.64 -8.04
C LEU A 439 31.12 -15.27 -7.27
N TYR A 440 31.37 -16.33 -6.50
CA TYR A 440 30.37 -16.92 -5.62
C TYR A 440 29.90 -15.93 -4.57
N GLU A 441 30.81 -15.26 -3.87
CA GLU A 441 30.44 -14.29 -2.83
C GLU A 441 29.53 -13.15 -3.38
N VAL A 442 29.81 -12.66 -4.60
CA VAL A 442 28.96 -11.62 -5.23
C VAL A 442 27.62 -12.19 -5.70
N ALA A 443 27.62 -13.40 -6.28
CA ALA A 443 26.38 -14.05 -6.69
C ALA A 443 25.46 -14.34 -5.48
N GLU A 444 26.04 -14.76 -4.38
CA GLU A 444 25.30 -15.02 -3.13
C GLU A 444 24.76 -13.72 -2.50
N ALA A 445 25.55 -12.64 -2.51
CA ALA A 445 25.07 -11.32 -2.11
C ALA A 445 23.88 -10.84 -2.98
N LEU A 446 23.93 -11.05 -4.31
CA LEU A 446 22.83 -10.75 -5.23
C LEU A 446 21.60 -11.61 -4.94
N ARG A 447 21.79 -12.91 -4.63
CA ARG A 447 20.67 -13.79 -4.24
C ARG A 447 19.96 -13.27 -2.99
N ILE A 448 20.71 -12.92 -1.97
CA ILE A 448 20.16 -12.37 -0.72
C ILE A 448 19.45 -11.05 -1.00
N ALA A 449 20.10 -10.13 -1.72
CA ALA A 449 19.49 -8.85 -2.08
C ALA A 449 18.18 -9.04 -2.89
N ALA A 450 18.15 -10.02 -3.79
CA ALA A 450 16.94 -10.35 -4.55
C ALA A 450 15.80 -10.80 -3.64
N ILE A 451 16.06 -11.66 -2.64
CA ILE A 451 15.04 -12.07 -1.65
C ILE A 451 14.50 -10.86 -0.90
N LEU A 452 15.36 -9.94 -0.46
CA LEU A 452 14.95 -8.72 0.23
C LEU A 452 14.11 -7.79 -0.67
N LEU A 453 14.33 -7.82 -1.99
CA LEU A 453 13.63 -7.00 -2.97
C LEU A 453 12.33 -7.62 -3.49
N LEU A 454 12.04 -8.91 -3.21
CA LEU A 454 10.80 -9.58 -3.65
C LEU A 454 9.52 -8.79 -3.33
N PRO A 455 9.35 -8.17 -2.14
CA PRO A 455 8.16 -7.38 -1.87
C PRO A 455 8.03 -6.13 -2.73
N ALA A 456 9.15 -5.45 -3.02
CA ALA A 456 9.16 -4.20 -3.77
C ALA A 456 9.15 -4.41 -5.29
N MET A 457 9.90 -5.40 -5.79
CA MET A 457 10.07 -5.71 -7.22
C MET A 457 9.85 -7.20 -7.48
N PRO A 458 8.64 -7.74 -7.36
CA PRO A 458 8.40 -9.19 -7.35
C PRO A 458 8.88 -9.93 -8.61
N ALA A 459 8.58 -9.40 -9.80
CA ALA A 459 8.98 -10.04 -11.06
C ALA A 459 10.49 -9.92 -11.32
N SER A 460 11.06 -8.74 -11.09
CA SER A 460 12.49 -8.49 -11.30
C SER A 460 13.36 -9.24 -10.30
N ALA A 461 12.97 -9.29 -9.03
CA ALA A 461 13.68 -10.04 -8.01
C ALA A 461 13.62 -11.55 -8.27
N ALA A 462 12.49 -12.09 -8.71
CA ALA A 462 12.38 -13.48 -9.13
C ALA A 462 13.28 -13.80 -10.33
N GLU A 463 13.38 -12.89 -11.31
CA GLU A 463 14.30 -13.04 -12.44
C GLU A 463 15.76 -12.97 -11.99
N MET A 464 16.10 -12.11 -11.02
CA MET A 464 17.46 -12.08 -10.43
C MET A 464 17.79 -13.42 -9.77
N LEU A 465 16.89 -13.98 -8.95
CA LEU A 465 17.06 -15.29 -8.33
C LEU A 465 17.32 -16.38 -9.35
N ARG A 466 16.53 -16.41 -10.43
CA ARG A 466 16.72 -17.33 -11.54
C ARG A 466 18.10 -17.17 -12.19
N ARG A 467 18.56 -15.92 -12.41
CA ARG A 467 19.85 -15.64 -13.08
C ARG A 467 21.06 -16.00 -12.23
N VAL A 468 20.96 -15.93 -10.91
CA VAL A 468 22.04 -16.38 -10.02
C VAL A 468 21.95 -17.87 -9.70
N GLY A 469 20.93 -18.57 -10.23
CA GLY A 469 20.77 -20.00 -10.06
C GLY A 469 20.23 -20.42 -8.70
N ALA A 470 19.52 -19.54 -8.03
CA ALA A 470 18.83 -19.88 -6.78
C ALA A 470 17.69 -20.88 -7.06
N PRO A 471 17.51 -21.89 -6.20
CA PRO A 471 16.42 -22.85 -6.35
C PRO A 471 15.06 -22.23 -6.05
N GLY A 472 14.00 -22.72 -6.70
CA GLY A 472 12.63 -22.31 -6.46
C GLY A 472 12.18 -21.07 -7.25
N SER A 473 10.90 -20.73 -7.15
CA SER A 473 10.32 -19.51 -7.71
C SER A 473 10.33 -18.39 -6.66
N GLY A 474 10.16 -17.15 -7.10
CA GLY A 474 10.10 -15.98 -6.19
C GLY A 474 9.08 -16.14 -5.05
N ALA A 475 7.92 -16.75 -5.32
CA ALA A 475 6.86 -16.95 -4.33
C ALA A 475 7.17 -18.03 -3.27
N GLU A 476 8.10 -18.95 -3.56
CA GLU A 476 8.48 -20.04 -2.65
C GLU A 476 9.50 -19.59 -1.62
N HIS A 477 10.23 -18.50 -1.86
CA HIS A 477 11.23 -18.00 -0.93
C HIS A 477 10.61 -17.47 0.36
N ARG A 478 11.41 -17.63 1.43
CA ARG A 478 11.16 -17.05 2.74
C ARG A 478 12.32 -16.13 3.13
N LEU A 479 12.07 -15.19 4.02
CA LEU A 479 13.12 -14.29 4.49
C LEU A 479 14.28 -15.06 5.13
N ASP A 480 14.02 -16.20 5.73
CA ASP A 480 15.04 -17.06 6.33
C ASP A 480 15.97 -17.72 5.28
N ASP A 481 15.56 -17.76 4.00
CA ASP A 481 16.41 -18.17 2.89
C ASP A 481 17.47 -17.12 2.54
N ALA A 482 17.33 -15.88 3.02
CA ALA A 482 18.32 -14.81 2.89
C ALA A 482 19.54 -15.01 3.79
N ARG A 483 19.75 -16.21 4.32
CA ARG A 483 20.94 -16.60 5.06
C ARG A 483 22.08 -16.94 4.08
N TRP A 484 23.29 -16.49 4.40
CA TRP A 484 24.49 -16.76 3.60
C TRP A 484 24.75 -18.28 3.44
N GLY A 485 24.99 -18.71 2.22
CA GLY A 485 25.25 -20.11 1.88
C GLY A 485 24.02 -21.03 1.84
N ALA A 486 22.82 -20.51 2.07
CA ALA A 486 21.60 -21.32 2.14
C ALA A 486 21.24 -22.02 0.81
N ALA A 487 21.61 -21.46 -0.33
CA ALA A 487 21.33 -22.06 -1.63
C ALA A 487 22.33 -23.18 -2.06
N GLY A 488 23.45 -23.30 -1.38
CA GLY A 488 24.52 -24.18 -1.82
C GLY A 488 25.23 -23.68 -3.09
N ASP A 489 25.53 -24.60 -4.01
CA ASP A 489 26.15 -24.24 -5.30
C ASP A 489 25.18 -23.40 -6.16
N LEU A 490 25.73 -22.39 -6.83
CA LEU A 490 24.98 -21.53 -7.73
C LEU A 490 25.34 -21.83 -9.20
N THR A 491 24.36 -21.68 -10.09
CA THR A 491 24.57 -21.79 -11.54
C THR A 491 24.01 -20.56 -12.23
N THR A 492 24.90 -19.65 -12.61
CA THR A 492 24.51 -18.38 -13.19
C THR A 492 24.04 -18.53 -14.63
N ILE A 493 23.07 -17.71 -15.03
CA ILE A 493 22.50 -17.67 -16.37
C ILE A 493 22.78 -16.31 -17.00
N LYS A 494 23.57 -16.32 -18.08
CA LYS A 494 23.78 -15.10 -18.88
C LYS A 494 22.59 -14.85 -19.78
N ALA A 495 22.04 -13.65 -19.70
CA ALA A 495 20.91 -13.19 -20.49
C ALA A 495 21.06 -11.71 -20.82
N GLU A 496 20.15 -11.16 -21.62
CA GLU A 496 20.08 -9.74 -21.92
C GLU A 496 19.94 -8.86 -20.67
N ALA A 497 20.28 -7.58 -20.77
CA ALA A 497 20.15 -6.64 -19.65
C ALA A 497 18.71 -6.59 -19.14
N MET A 498 18.53 -6.73 -17.83
CA MET A 498 17.21 -6.67 -17.18
C MET A 498 16.59 -5.27 -17.31
N TRP A 499 17.43 -4.26 -17.24
CA TRP A 499 17.04 -2.86 -17.35
C TRP A 499 17.95 -2.16 -18.36
N PRO A 500 17.57 -2.09 -19.65
CA PRO A 500 18.31 -1.34 -20.65
C PRO A 500 18.38 0.14 -20.27
N ARG A 501 19.54 0.75 -20.41
CA ARG A 501 19.72 2.17 -20.13
C ARG A 501 18.85 3.03 -21.03
N ILE A 502 18.08 3.93 -20.46
CA ILE A 502 17.31 4.91 -21.21
C ILE A 502 18.24 6.04 -21.63
N GLN A 503 18.35 6.26 -22.92
CA GLN A 503 19.10 7.39 -23.49
C GLN A 503 18.18 8.62 -23.47
N LYS A 504 18.68 9.75 -22.96
CA LYS A 504 17.97 11.01 -23.13
C LYS A 504 17.78 11.26 -24.62
N ALA A 505 16.53 11.52 -25.02
CA ALA A 505 16.29 12.04 -26.37
C ALA A 505 17.10 13.34 -26.50
N VAL A 506 17.99 13.38 -27.50
CA VAL A 506 18.86 14.51 -27.83
C VAL A 506 18.01 15.66 -28.35
#